data_98499b7dc54f20a60b3fc879a74cbef5
#
_entry.id   98499b7dc54f20a60b3fc879a74cbef5
#
_cell.length_a   1.000
_cell.length_b   1.000
_cell.length_c   1.000
_cell.angle_alpha   90.00
_cell.angle_beta   90.00
_cell.angle_gamma   90.00
#
_symmetry.space_group_name_H-M   'P 1'
#
loop_
_entity.id
_entity.type
_entity.pdbx_description
1 polymer ?
#
loop_
_entity_poly.entity_id
_entity_poly.type
_entity_poly.pdbx_seq_one_letter_code
_entity_poly.pdbx_strand_id
1 'polypeptide(L)'
;MNTLSQNPSLDLVEFVETQILPQYAAFDKAHNMEHVTTVIRRSLDLAAKIGADLDMAYTIAAYHDLGLSGPRAVHHITSGKILIQDSRLKRWFSQEQLRIMKEAVEDHRASASRAPRSIYGKIVAEADRNIEPETVIRRTIQYGLANYPELDADGHWQRFMEHMNEKYSANGYIRLWIQGSENERKLNELRQLIAEPKKMKVHFDRFFAEETAGE
;
A
#
# COMPACT_ATOMS: atom_id res chain seq x y z
N MET A 1 -3.95 -26.93 -22.13
CA MET A 1 -4.56 -25.85 -21.32
C MET A 1 -3.85 -25.88 -19.97
N ASN A 2 -2.92 -24.94 -19.73
CA ASN A 2 -2.33 -24.79 -18.38
C ASN A 2 -3.42 -24.22 -17.47
N THR A 3 -3.93 -25.04 -16.57
CA THR A 3 -4.71 -24.55 -15.45
C THR A 3 -3.78 -23.71 -14.60
N LEU A 4 -3.94 -22.38 -14.66
CA LEU A 4 -3.27 -21.48 -13.72
C LEU A 4 -3.61 -21.96 -12.30
N SER A 5 -2.59 -22.18 -11.48
CA SER A 5 -2.75 -22.52 -10.07
C SER A 5 -3.63 -21.47 -9.42
N GLN A 6 -4.59 -21.89 -8.57
CA GLN A 6 -5.45 -20.96 -7.82
C GLN A 6 -4.76 -20.37 -6.59
N ASN A 7 -3.58 -20.89 -6.23
CA ASN A 7 -2.78 -20.45 -5.08
C ASN A 7 -1.30 -20.48 -5.47
N PRO A 8 -0.44 -19.73 -4.76
CA PRO A 8 1.01 -19.84 -4.89
C PRO A 8 1.52 -21.24 -4.54
N SER A 9 2.71 -21.58 -5.06
CA SER A 9 3.40 -22.87 -4.80
C SER A 9 3.67 -23.05 -3.31
N LEU A 10 3.31 -24.22 -2.76
CA LEU A 10 3.38 -24.46 -1.31
C LEU A 10 4.79 -24.31 -0.73
N ASP A 11 5.80 -24.80 -1.42
CA ASP A 11 7.20 -24.69 -0.98
C ASP A 11 7.74 -23.25 -1.05
N LEU A 12 7.22 -22.42 -1.95
CA LEU A 12 7.49 -20.99 -1.97
C LEU A 12 6.80 -20.27 -0.79
N VAL A 13 5.57 -20.64 -0.49
CA VAL A 13 4.83 -20.11 0.67
C VAL A 13 5.57 -20.44 1.96
N GLU A 14 5.95 -21.70 2.18
CA GLU A 14 6.72 -22.13 3.35
C GLU A 14 8.03 -21.33 3.49
N PHE A 15 8.76 -21.15 2.38
CA PHE A 15 9.99 -20.35 2.38
C PHE A 15 9.73 -18.90 2.80
N VAL A 16 8.72 -18.26 2.23
CA VAL A 16 8.41 -16.84 2.51
C VAL A 16 7.92 -16.69 3.96
N GLU A 17 7.04 -17.56 4.42
CA GLU A 17 6.49 -17.49 5.79
C GLU A 17 7.57 -17.74 6.86
N THR A 18 8.54 -18.60 6.59
CA THR A 18 9.58 -18.95 7.57
C THR A 18 10.83 -18.07 7.49
N GLN A 19 11.17 -17.51 6.33
CA GLN A 19 12.44 -16.80 6.12
C GLN A 19 12.30 -15.30 5.84
N ILE A 20 11.14 -14.86 5.35
CA ILE A 20 10.94 -13.49 4.90
C ILE A 20 10.01 -12.73 5.86
N LEU A 21 8.79 -13.23 6.09
CA LEU A 21 7.81 -12.55 6.91
C LEU A 21 8.28 -12.27 8.35
N PRO A 22 9.05 -13.12 9.03
CA PRO A 22 9.52 -12.82 10.39
C PRO A 22 10.34 -11.52 10.50
N GLN A 23 10.93 -11.04 9.41
CA GLN A 23 11.70 -9.79 9.39
C GLN A 23 10.81 -8.55 9.66
N TYR A 24 9.51 -8.63 9.35
CA TYR A 24 8.55 -7.56 9.61
C TYR A 24 8.27 -7.31 11.10
N ALA A 25 8.64 -8.22 11.98
CA ALA A 25 8.53 -8.03 13.43
C ALA A 25 9.39 -6.88 13.97
N ALA A 26 10.42 -6.48 13.23
CA ALA A 26 11.33 -5.38 13.60
C ALA A 26 10.86 -4.00 13.10
N PHE A 27 9.79 -3.92 12.30
CA PHE A 27 9.32 -2.67 11.70
C PHE A 27 8.28 -1.96 12.56
N ASP A 28 7.97 -0.71 12.22
CA ASP A 28 6.98 0.10 12.93
C ASP A 28 5.55 -0.43 12.73
N LYS A 29 4.59 0.12 13.51
CA LYS A 29 3.17 -0.30 13.46
C LYS A 29 2.53 -0.18 12.07
N ALA A 30 3.02 0.72 11.22
CA ALA A 30 2.45 0.95 9.91
C ALA A 30 2.93 -0.08 8.86
N HIS A 31 4.05 -0.77 9.14
CA HIS A 31 4.72 -1.70 8.21
C HIS A 31 4.99 -3.06 8.88
N ASN A 32 4.12 -3.45 9.78
CA ASN A 32 4.22 -4.69 10.57
C ASN A 32 3.70 -5.92 9.80
N MET A 33 3.63 -7.06 10.48
CA MET A 33 3.11 -8.33 9.96
C MET A 33 1.69 -8.20 9.40
N GLU A 34 0.79 -7.46 10.07
CA GLU A 34 -0.58 -7.26 9.62
C GLU A 34 -0.63 -6.51 8.28
N HIS A 35 0.22 -5.49 8.12
CA HIS A 35 0.35 -4.75 6.87
C HIS A 35 0.77 -5.65 5.73
N VAL A 36 1.91 -6.35 5.85
CA VAL A 36 2.42 -7.21 4.76
C VAL A 36 1.46 -8.33 4.40
N THR A 37 0.81 -8.94 5.38
CA THR A 37 -0.21 -9.99 5.14
C THR A 37 -1.41 -9.42 4.36
N THR A 38 -1.82 -8.19 4.69
CA THR A 38 -2.89 -7.50 3.95
C THR A 38 -2.46 -7.20 2.51
N VAL A 39 -1.24 -6.74 2.29
CA VAL A 39 -0.70 -6.46 0.94
C VAL A 39 -0.59 -7.76 0.14
N ILE A 40 -0.12 -8.86 0.74
CA ILE A 40 -0.07 -10.18 0.09
C ILE A 40 -1.47 -10.61 -0.36
N ARG A 41 -2.45 -10.63 0.54
CA ARG A 41 -3.82 -11.04 0.21
C ARG A 41 -4.39 -10.21 -0.94
N ARG A 42 -4.29 -8.87 -0.87
CA ARG A 42 -4.77 -7.97 -1.92
C ARG A 42 -4.04 -8.16 -3.24
N SER A 43 -2.73 -8.40 -3.21
CA SER A 43 -1.94 -8.68 -4.42
C SER A 43 -2.37 -9.97 -5.09
N LEU A 44 -2.64 -11.02 -4.33
CA LEU A 44 -3.14 -12.29 -4.85
C LEU A 44 -4.55 -12.13 -5.44
N ASP A 45 -5.45 -11.42 -4.76
CA ASP A 45 -6.80 -11.15 -5.26
C ASP A 45 -6.76 -10.39 -6.61
N LEU A 46 -5.91 -9.37 -6.73
CA LEU A 46 -5.74 -8.61 -7.95
C LEU A 46 -5.08 -9.45 -9.05
N ALA A 47 -4.03 -10.20 -8.73
CA ALA A 47 -3.32 -11.06 -9.69
C ALA A 47 -4.25 -12.15 -10.26
N ALA A 48 -5.05 -12.80 -9.41
CA ALA A 48 -6.03 -13.81 -9.83
C ALA A 48 -7.09 -13.23 -10.79
N LYS A 49 -7.61 -12.03 -10.51
CA LYS A 49 -8.60 -11.35 -11.37
C LYS A 49 -8.10 -11.07 -12.79
N ILE A 50 -6.81 -10.78 -12.93
CA ILE A 50 -6.23 -10.40 -14.23
C ILE A 50 -5.40 -11.51 -14.87
N GLY A 51 -5.35 -12.71 -14.25
CA GLY A 51 -4.59 -13.86 -14.76
C GLY A 51 -3.08 -13.69 -14.70
N ALA A 52 -2.55 -12.94 -13.72
CA ALA A 52 -1.12 -12.80 -13.48
C ALA A 52 -0.57 -13.98 -12.67
N ASP A 53 0.75 -14.20 -12.74
CA ASP A 53 1.44 -15.25 -11.99
C ASP A 53 1.36 -14.97 -10.49
N LEU A 54 0.77 -15.91 -9.72
CA LEU A 54 0.53 -15.77 -8.29
C LEU A 54 1.81 -15.92 -7.47
N ASP A 55 2.77 -16.74 -7.90
CA ASP A 55 4.06 -16.89 -7.22
C ASP A 55 4.84 -15.57 -7.26
N MET A 56 4.85 -14.91 -8.42
CA MET A 56 5.47 -13.60 -8.57
C MET A 56 4.76 -12.54 -7.74
N ALA A 57 3.43 -12.46 -7.81
CA ALA A 57 2.65 -11.46 -7.06
C ALA A 57 2.80 -11.63 -5.54
N TYR A 58 2.78 -12.87 -5.06
CA TYR A 58 3.01 -13.23 -3.66
C TYR A 58 4.39 -12.79 -3.16
N THR A 59 5.42 -13.15 -3.90
CA THR A 59 6.81 -12.84 -3.53
C THR A 59 7.08 -11.35 -3.57
N ILE A 60 6.60 -10.63 -4.59
CA ILE A 60 6.73 -9.18 -4.68
C ILE A 60 6.10 -8.50 -3.46
N ALA A 61 4.87 -8.91 -3.09
CA ALA A 61 4.18 -8.39 -1.93
C ALA A 61 4.93 -8.68 -0.62
N ALA A 62 5.52 -9.87 -0.48
CA ALA A 62 6.30 -10.24 0.71
C ALA A 62 7.61 -9.46 0.85
N TYR A 63 8.20 -8.99 -0.25
CA TYR A 63 9.49 -8.28 -0.25
C TYR A 63 9.37 -6.76 -0.30
N HIS A 64 8.18 -6.20 -0.56
CA HIS A 64 8.03 -4.79 -0.96
C HIS A 64 8.62 -3.79 0.04
N ASP A 65 8.54 -4.07 1.33
CA ASP A 65 8.95 -3.17 2.42
C ASP A 65 10.21 -3.62 3.21
N LEU A 66 10.88 -4.71 2.83
CA LEU A 66 12.07 -5.19 3.54
C LEU A 66 13.20 -4.15 3.62
N GLY A 67 13.22 -3.19 2.70
CA GLY A 67 14.16 -2.08 2.70
C GLY A 67 13.96 -1.06 3.82
N LEU A 68 12.88 -1.16 4.61
CA LEU A 68 12.66 -0.35 5.81
C LEU A 68 13.64 -0.67 6.94
N SER A 69 14.43 -1.74 6.83
CA SER A 69 15.62 -1.96 7.65
C SER A 69 16.69 -0.86 7.47
N GLY A 70 16.58 -0.02 6.44
CA GLY A 70 17.44 1.11 6.11
C GLY A 70 16.65 2.44 5.98
N PRO A 71 17.23 3.46 5.32
CA PRO A 71 16.60 4.77 5.20
C PRO A 71 15.24 4.74 4.47
N ARG A 72 14.18 5.23 5.13
CA ARG A 72 12.80 5.24 4.63
C ARG A 72 12.65 5.91 3.26
N ALA A 73 13.42 6.96 2.98
CA ALA A 73 13.32 7.70 1.71
C ALA A 73 13.59 6.83 0.47
N VAL A 74 14.40 5.79 0.59
CA VAL A 74 14.84 4.90 -0.48
C VAL A 74 14.47 3.42 -0.25
N HIS A 75 13.58 3.14 0.72
CA HIS A 75 13.23 1.76 1.09
C HIS A 75 12.82 0.90 -0.11
N HIS A 76 12.04 1.44 -1.05
CA HIS A 76 11.60 0.75 -2.26
C HIS A 76 12.78 0.27 -3.14
N ILE A 77 13.83 1.09 -3.28
CA ILE A 77 15.05 0.71 -4.01
C ILE A 77 15.82 -0.37 -3.23
N THR A 78 15.91 -0.20 -1.91
CA THR A 78 16.58 -1.18 -1.03
C THR A 78 15.83 -2.51 -1.03
N SER A 79 14.50 -2.50 -0.96
CA SER A 79 13.67 -3.71 -1.07
C SER A 79 13.89 -4.44 -2.40
N GLY A 80 13.93 -3.72 -3.51
CA GLY A 80 14.23 -4.30 -4.82
C GLY A 80 15.62 -4.92 -4.90
N LYS A 81 16.63 -4.30 -4.25
CA LYS A 81 17.98 -4.88 -4.13
C LYS A 81 18.00 -6.15 -3.28
N ILE A 82 17.29 -6.16 -2.16
CA ILE A 82 17.16 -7.34 -1.29
C ILE A 82 16.56 -8.50 -2.10
N LEU A 83 15.46 -8.26 -2.84
CA LEU A 83 14.82 -9.28 -3.64
C LEU A 83 15.77 -9.88 -4.68
N ILE A 84 16.41 -9.06 -5.52
CA ILE A 84 17.23 -9.58 -6.63
C ILE A 84 18.52 -10.24 -6.15
N GLN A 85 19.02 -9.90 -4.95
CA GLN A 85 20.20 -10.47 -4.33
C GLN A 85 19.91 -11.77 -3.58
N ASP A 86 18.63 -12.09 -3.30
CA ASP A 86 18.28 -13.34 -2.66
C ASP A 86 18.40 -14.50 -3.65
N SER A 87 19.57 -15.16 -3.62
CA SER A 87 19.87 -16.27 -4.53
C SER A 87 18.94 -17.47 -4.39
N ARG A 88 18.23 -17.62 -3.24
CA ARG A 88 17.29 -18.71 -2.97
C ARG A 88 16.08 -18.65 -3.88
N LEU A 89 15.67 -17.44 -4.32
CA LEU A 89 14.55 -17.23 -5.24
C LEU A 89 14.78 -17.84 -6.63
N LYS A 90 16.03 -18.11 -7.03
CA LYS A 90 16.36 -18.80 -8.30
C LYS A 90 15.80 -20.21 -8.38
N ARG A 91 15.33 -20.78 -7.28
CA ARG A 91 14.65 -22.06 -7.24
C ARG A 91 13.28 -22.02 -7.96
N TRP A 92 12.60 -20.87 -7.92
CA TRP A 92 11.25 -20.69 -8.45
C TRP A 92 11.19 -19.77 -9.67
N PHE A 93 12.15 -18.85 -9.78
CA PHE A 93 12.08 -17.77 -10.76
C PHE A 93 13.31 -17.70 -11.65
N SER A 94 13.06 -17.47 -12.94
CA SER A 94 14.10 -17.17 -13.92
C SER A 94 14.72 -15.78 -13.64
N GLN A 95 15.89 -15.51 -14.23
CA GLN A 95 16.56 -14.23 -14.11
C GLN A 95 15.69 -13.06 -14.61
N GLU A 96 14.91 -13.28 -15.66
CA GLU A 96 14.01 -12.27 -16.22
C GLU A 96 12.83 -11.99 -15.26
N GLN A 97 12.23 -13.02 -14.67
CA GLN A 97 11.18 -12.84 -13.66
C GLN A 97 11.72 -12.09 -12.44
N LEU A 98 12.90 -12.43 -11.94
CA LEU A 98 13.53 -11.71 -10.82
C LEU A 98 13.77 -10.22 -11.13
N ARG A 99 14.14 -9.90 -12.40
CA ARG A 99 14.27 -8.50 -12.83
C ARG A 99 12.93 -7.77 -12.79
N ILE A 100 11.87 -8.38 -13.34
CA ILE A 100 10.51 -7.83 -13.32
C ILE A 100 10.02 -7.64 -11.86
N MET A 101 10.26 -8.62 -10.99
CA MET A 101 9.88 -8.57 -9.58
C MET A 101 10.59 -7.46 -8.82
N LYS A 102 11.92 -7.31 -9.02
CA LYS A 102 12.69 -6.19 -8.49
C LYS A 102 12.09 -4.85 -8.91
N GLU A 103 11.82 -4.67 -10.20
CA GLU A 103 11.24 -3.45 -10.73
C GLU A 103 9.85 -3.18 -10.16
N ALA A 104 9.03 -4.22 -9.96
CA ALA A 104 7.72 -4.10 -9.35
C ALA A 104 7.82 -3.64 -7.89
N VAL A 105 8.75 -4.20 -7.10
CA VAL A 105 9.02 -3.76 -5.73
C VAL A 105 9.45 -2.29 -5.71
N GLU A 106 10.29 -1.85 -6.62
CA GLU A 106 10.72 -0.44 -6.70
C GLU A 106 9.57 0.51 -7.08
N ASP A 107 8.55 0.02 -7.77
CA ASP A 107 7.44 0.82 -8.30
C ASP A 107 6.26 0.98 -7.31
N HIS A 108 6.28 0.33 -6.14
CA HIS A 108 5.13 0.34 -5.22
C HIS A 108 4.85 1.70 -4.59
N ARG A 109 5.84 2.59 -4.51
CA ARG A 109 5.75 3.85 -3.79
C ARG A 109 4.63 4.76 -4.32
N ALA A 110 3.73 5.20 -3.44
CA ALA A 110 2.57 6.04 -3.80
C ALA A 110 2.94 7.40 -4.41
N SER A 111 4.06 7.99 -3.98
CA SER A 111 4.57 9.27 -4.47
C SER A 111 5.50 9.15 -5.68
N ALA A 112 5.56 7.99 -6.35
CA ALA A 112 6.35 7.84 -7.56
C ALA A 112 5.78 8.74 -8.68
N SER A 113 6.67 9.46 -9.37
CA SER A 113 6.30 10.38 -10.46
C SER A 113 5.94 9.67 -11.77
N ARG A 114 6.25 8.38 -11.88
CA ARG A 114 6.02 7.55 -13.07
C ARG A 114 5.06 6.41 -12.81
N ALA A 115 4.40 5.94 -13.86
CA ALA A 115 3.61 4.72 -13.80
C ALA A 115 4.50 3.50 -13.51
N PRO A 116 3.99 2.49 -12.79
CA PRO A 116 4.69 1.22 -12.63
C PRO A 116 5.03 0.56 -13.97
N ARG A 117 6.24 0.02 -14.07
CA ARG A 117 6.83 -0.54 -15.32
C ARG A 117 6.15 -1.81 -15.81
N SER A 118 5.52 -2.55 -14.90
CA SER A 118 4.89 -3.83 -15.21
C SER A 118 3.51 -3.96 -14.57
N ILE A 119 2.76 -4.98 -14.97
CA ILE A 119 1.49 -5.32 -14.32
C ILE A 119 1.69 -5.67 -12.84
N TYR A 120 2.81 -6.31 -12.48
CA TYR A 120 3.16 -6.65 -11.11
C TYR A 120 3.45 -5.41 -10.25
N GLY A 121 4.12 -4.41 -10.82
CA GLY A 121 4.30 -3.10 -10.18
C GLY A 121 2.96 -2.40 -9.92
N LYS A 122 2.01 -2.50 -10.86
CA LYS A 122 0.65 -1.97 -10.69
C LYS A 122 -0.10 -2.70 -9.58
N ILE A 123 -0.01 -4.04 -9.53
CA ILE A 123 -0.64 -4.86 -8.49
C ILE A 123 -0.15 -4.46 -7.11
N VAL A 124 1.16 -4.51 -6.86
CA VAL A 124 1.71 -4.22 -5.52
C VAL A 124 1.49 -2.76 -5.12
N ALA A 125 1.67 -1.82 -6.06
CA ALA A 125 1.42 -0.41 -5.78
C ALA A 125 -0.03 -0.14 -5.39
N GLU A 126 -0.99 -0.87 -5.95
CA GLU A 126 -2.40 -0.75 -5.60
C GLU A 126 -2.75 -1.51 -4.33
N ALA A 127 -2.21 -2.71 -4.15
CA ALA A 127 -2.43 -3.53 -2.96
C ALA A 127 -1.91 -2.87 -1.67
N ASP A 128 -0.79 -2.16 -1.75
CA ASP A 128 -0.19 -1.40 -0.64
C ASP A 128 -1.01 -0.17 -0.23
N ARG A 129 -1.89 0.34 -1.08
CA ARG A 129 -2.73 1.50 -0.74
C ARG A 129 -3.88 1.11 0.17
N ASN A 130 -3.97 1.74 1.33
CA ASN A 130 -5.15 1.67 2.18
C ASN A 130 -6.02 2.91 1.94
N ILE A 131 -7.11 2.74 1.18
CA ILE A 131 -8.03 3.82 0.78
C ILE A 131 -9.40 3.65 1.47
N GLU A 132 -9.46 2.94 2.61
CA GLU A 132 -10.70 2.90 3.40
C GLU A 132 -11.04 4.31 3.88
N PRO A 133 -12.19 4.91 3.48
CA PRO A 133 -12.48 6.33 3.73
C PRO A 133 -12.38 6.72 5.20
N GLU A 134 -12.99 5.96 6.10
CA GLU A 134 -12.93 6.26 7.55
C GLU A 134 -11.51 6.17 8.09
N THR A 135 -10.72 5.18 7.66
CA THR A 135 -9.32 5.03 8.07
C THR A 135 -8.48 6.21 7.56
N VAL A 136 -8.70 6.65 6.32
CA VAL A 136 -7.99 7.79 5.72
C VAL A 136 -8.30 9.07 6.50
N ILE A 137 -9.59 9.33 6.78
CA ILE A 137 -10.03 10.50 7.54
C ILE A 137 -9.40 10.49 8.93
N ARG A 138 -9.55 9.39 9.69
CA ARG A 138 -9.04 9.25 11.05
C ARG A 138 -7.52 9.44 11.12
N ARG A 139 -6.75 8.76 10.27
CA ARG A 139 -5.28 8.90 10.22
C ARG A 139 -4.83 10.31 9.86
N THR A 140 -5.55 11.00 9.00
CA THR A 140 -5.23 12.39 8.62
C THR A 140 -5.46 13.34 9.80
N ILE A 141 -6.50 13.11 10.61
CA ILE A 141 -6.78 13.85 11.85
C ILE A 141 -5.69 13.55 12.88
N GLN A 142 -5.44 12.27 13.19
CA GLN A 142 -4.39 11.84 14.13
C GLN A 142 -3.03 12.44 13.80
N TYR A 143 -2.66 12.43 12.52
CA TYR A 143 -1.42 13.08 12.08
C TYR A 143 -1.44 14.58 12.35
N GLY A 144 -2.57 15.25 12.14
CA GLY A 144 -2.76 16.67 12.44
C GLY A 144 -2.53 16.96 13.91
N LEU A 145 -3.25 16.26 14.79
CA LEU A 145 -3.16 16.42 16.23
C LEU A 145 -1.73 16.20 16.76
N ALA A 146 -1.06 15.15 16.26
CA ALA A 146 0.30 14.81 16.70
C ALA A 146 1.40 15.77 16.21
N ASN A 147 1.23 16.40 15.03
CA ASN A 147 2.30 17.19 14.40
C ASN A 147 2.04 18.71 14.37
N TYR A 148 0.83 19.14 14.69
CA TYR A 148 0.41 20.54 14.71
C TYR A 148 -0.47 20.84 15.94
N PRO A 149 0.03 20.55 17.16
CA PRO A 149 -0.75 20.66 18.40
C PRO A 149 -1.17 22.11 18.72
N GLU A 150 -0.57 23.09 18.05
CA GLU A 150 -0.88 24.50 18.22
C GLU A 150 -2.14 24.95 17.47
N LEU A 151 -2.67 24.13 16.55
CA LEU A 151 -3.86 24.49 15.79
C LEU A 151 -5.13 24.28 16.62
N ASP A 152 -6.07 25.20 16.47
CA ASP A 152 -7.44 25.00 16.94
C ASP A 152 -8.22 24.06 15.98
N ALA A 153 -9.49 23.79 16.31
CA ALA A 153 -10.34 22.90 15.52
C ALA A 153 -10.52 23.36 14.06
N ASP A 154 -10.60 24.67 13.83
CA ASP A 154 -10.75 25.23 12.49
C ASP A 154 -9.44 25.13 11.70
N GLY A 155 -8.30 25.37 12.32
CA GLY A 155 -6.99 25.15 11.74
C GLY A 155 -6.76 23.68 11.36
N HIS A 156 -7.14 22.74 12.23
CA HIS A 156 -7.10 21.31 11.91
C HIS A 156 -8.01 20.94 10.74
N TRP A 157 -9.21 21.52 10.65
CA TRP A 157 -10.12 21.33 9.53
C TRP A 157 -9.54 21.83 8.21
N GLN A 158 -8.96 23.03 8.18
CA GLN A 158 -8.35 23.59 6.97
C GLN A 158 -7.19 22.70 6.48
N ARG A 159 -6.25 22.38 7.39
CA ARG A 159 -5.12 21.46 7.09
C ARG A 159 -5.60 20.11 6.58
N PHE A 160 -6.65 19.55 7.23
CA PHE A 160 -7.25 18.28 6.81
C PHE A 160 -7.75 18.36 5.38
N MET A 161 -8.55 19.38 5.04
CA MET A 161 -9.12 19.54 3.70
C MET A 161 -8.05 19.80 2.64
N GLU A 162 -6.99 20.55 2.95
CA GLU A 162 -5.84 20.75 2.06
C GLU A 162 -5.19 19.41 1.73
N HIS A 163 -4.86 18.60 2.73
CA HIS A 163 -4.27 17.28 2.53
C HIS A 163 -5.19 16.34 1.73
N MET A 164 -6.49 16.31 2.05
CA MET A 164 -7.45 15.48 1.33
C MET A 164 -7.55 15.88 -0.14
N ASN A 165 -7.57 17.19 -0.44
CA ASN A 165 -7.59 17.70 -1.81
C ASN A 165 -6.31 17.37 -2.56
N GLU A 166 -5.15 17.63 -1.96
CA GLU A 166 -3.83 17.41 -2.58
C GLU A 166 -3.63 15.93 -2.93
N LYS A 167 -4.04 15.03 -2.05
CA LYS A 167 -3.75 13.61 -2.19
C LYS A 167 -4.85 12.82 -2.88
N TYR A 168 -6.11 12.98 -2.47
CA TYR A 168 -7.20 12.07 -2.80
C TYR A 168 -8.27 12.65 -3.74
N SER A 169 -8.33 13.96 -3.96
CA SER A 169 -9.33 14.55 -4.87
C SER A 169 -9.20 14.03 -6.31
N ALA A 170 -10.11 14.43 -7.19
CA ALA A 170 -10.04 14.09 -8.61
C ALA A 170 -8.72 14.54 -9.26
N ASN A 171 -8.16 15.66 -8.79
CA ASN A 171 -6.87 16.22 -9.22
C ASN A 171 -5.71 15.83 -8.28
N GLY A 172 -5.96 15.06 -7.23
CA GLY A 172 -4.95 14.62 -6.27
C GLY A 172 -3.89 13.72 -6.89
N TYR A 173 -2.76 13.55 -6.18
CA TYR A 173 -1.65 12.76 -6.74
C TYR A 173 -1.83 11.24 -6.64
N ILE A 174 -2.80 10.73 -5.86
CA ILE A 174 -3.06 9.29 -5.78
C ILE A 174 -3.53 8.77 -7.14
N ARG A 175 -2.83 7.75 -7.62
CA ARG A 175 -3.18 7.02 -8.86
C ARG A 175 -3.43 5.56 -8.53
N LEU A 176 -4.47 4.99 -9.13
CA LEU A 176 -4.77 3.57 -9.15
C LEU A 176 -4.52 3.03 -10.54
N TRP A 177 -4.16 1.75 -10.61
CA TRP A 177 -3.64 1.17 -11.83
C TRP A 177 -4.46 -0.02 -12.33
N ILE A 178 -5.34 -0.57 -11.49
CA ILE A 178 -6.18 -1.73 -11.80
C ILE A 178 -7.64 -1.28 -11.84
N GLN A 179 -8.19 -1.24 -13.04
CA GLN A 179 -9.59 -0.87 -13.25
C GLN A 179 -10.55 -1.87 -12.58
N GLY A 180 -11.64 -1.38 -11.98
CA GLY A 180 -12.62 -2.19 -11.28
C GLY A 180 -12.13 -2.76 -9.96
N SER A 181 -11.02 -2.24 -9.40
CA SER A 181 -10.55 -2.64 -8.09
C SER A 181 -11.43 -2.12 -6.96
N GLU A 182 -11.36 -2.77 -5.79
CA GLU A 182 -12.03 -2.27 -4.59
C GLU A 182 -11.50 -0.89 -4.17
N ASN A 183 -10.20 -0.67 -4.34
CA ASN A 183 -9.59 0.63 -4.06
C ASN A 183 -10.13 1.74 -4.97
N GLU A 184 -10.44 1.45 -6.24
CA GLU A 184 -11.05 2.41 -7.15
C GLU A 184 -12.45 2.83 -6.65
N ARG A 185 -13.26 1.88 -6.21
CA ARG A 185 -14.57 2.16 -5.62
C ARG A 185 -14.44 3.06 -4.37
N LYS A 186 -13.57 2.67 -3.44
CA LYS A 186 -13.33 3.42 -2.19
C LYS A 186 -12.75 4.81 -2.44
N LEU A 187 -11.85 4.95 -3.42
CA LEU A 187 -11.32 6.25 -3.81
C LEU A 187 -12.41 7.15 -4.39
N ASN A 188 -13.33 6.59 -5.18
CA ASN A 188 -14.43 7.35 -5.72
C ASN A 188 -15.43 7.81 -4.63
N GLU A 189 -15.71 6.96 -3.63
CA GLU A 189 -16.47 7.35 -2.44
C GLU A 189 -15.79 8.50 -1.68
N LEU A 190 -14.49 8.41 -1.46
CA LEU A 190 -13.72 9.45 -0.79
C LEU A 190 -13.72 10.76 -1.59
N ARG A 191 -13.61 10.68 -2.92
CA ARG A 191 -13.70 11.84 -3.83
C ARG A 191 -15.05 12.53 -3.77
N GLN A 192 -16.13 11.76 -3.67
CA GLN A 192 -17.48 12.34 -3.48
C GLN A 192 -17.57 13.10 -2.15
N LEU A 193 -17.03 12.54 -1.07
CA LEU A 193 -17.00 13.24 0.23
C LEU A 193 -16.16 14.53 0.16
N ILE A 194 -15.00 14.50 -0.51
CA ILE A 194 -14.14 15.69 -0.68
C ILE A 194 -14.87 16.79 -1.49
N ALA A 195 -15.64 16.40 -2.51
CA ALA A 195 -16.42 17.33 -3.33
C ALA A 195 -17.61 17.93 -2.57
N GLU A 196 -18.01 17.36 -1.42
CA GLU A 196 -19.10 17.83 -0.58
C GLU A 196 -18.60 18.23 0.83
N PRO A 197 -17.96 19.42 0.98
CA PRO A 197 -17.30 19.81 2.24
C PRO A 197 -18.20 19.75 3.48
N LYS A 198 -19.50 20.01 3.32
CA LYS A 198 -20.48 19.92 4.43
C LYS A 198 -20.61 18.48 4.94
N LYS A 199 -20.66 17.49 4.05
CA LYS A 199 -20.70 16.07 4.42
C LYS A 199 -19.38 15.62 5.01
N MET A 200 -18.25 16.02 4.41
CA MET A 200 -16.93 15.72 4.92
C MET A 200 -16.73 16.29 6.33
N LYS A 201 -17.27 17.51 6.60
CA LYS A 201 -17.18 18.14 7.93
C LYS A 201 -17.86 17.30 9.01
N VAL A 202 -18.98 16.65 8.72
CA VAL A 202 -19.66 15.75 9.65
C VAL A 202 -18.76 14.56 10.05
N HIS A 203 -18.07 13.96 9.07
CA HIS A 203 -17.12 12.87 9.35
C HIS A 203 -15.91 13.38 10.13
N PHE A 204 -15.37 14.53 9.73
CA PHE A 204 -14.26 15.17 10.45
C PHE A 204 -14.60 15.44 11.90
N ASP A 205 -15.72 16.12 12.17
CA ASP A 205 -16.12 16.50 13.53
C ASP A 205 -16.33 15.28 14.43
N ARG A 206 -16.93 14.22 13.91
CA ARG A 206 -17.09 12.95 14.62
C ARG A 206 -15.73 12.37 15.03
N PHE A 207 -14.83 12.17 14.07
CA PHE A 207 -13.52 11.57 14.35
C PHE A 207 -12.61 12.50 15.15
N PHE A 208 -12.69 13.81 14.92
CA PHE A 208 -11.92 14.77 15.68
C PHE A 208 -12.33 14.77 17.17
N ALA A 209 -13.62 14.70 17.45
CA ALA A 209 -14.12 14.58 18.82
C ALA A 209 -13.71 13.24 19.47
N GLU A 210 -13.77 12.12 18.73
CA GLU A 210 -13.31 10.82 19.23
C GLU A 210 -11.81 10.81 19.58
N GLU A 211 -10.98 11.42 18.76
CA GLU A 211 -9.52 11.43 18.95
C GLU A 211 -9.09 12.42 20.05
N THR A 212 -9.84 13.50 20.27
CA THR A 212 -9.55 14.49 21.35
C THR A 212 -10.19 14.13 22.68
N ALA A 213 -11.20 13.26 22.74
CA ALA A 213 -11.83 12.82 24.00
C ALA A 213 -11.00 11.76 24.76
N GLY A 214 -9.95 11.21 24.16
CA GLY A 214 -9.07 10.18 24.75
C GLY A 214 -7.82 10.74 25.43
N GLU A 215 -7.67 12.06 25.47
CA GLU A 215 -6.66 12.79 26.24
C GLU A 215 -7.26 13.25 27.59
#